data_d5cdd3c170bd4b9001543e67ce399e94
#
_entry.id   d5cdd3c170bd4b9001543e67ce399e94
#
_cell.length_a   1.000
_cell.length_b   1.000
_cell.length_c   1.000
_cell.angle_alpha   90.00
_cell.angle_beta   90.00
_cell.angle_gamma   90.00
#
_symmetry.space_group_name_H-M   'P 1'
#
loop_
_entity.id
_entity.type
_entity.pdbx_description
1 polymer ?
#
loop_
_entity_poly.entity_id
_entity_poly.type
_entity_poly.pdbx_seq_one_letter_code
_entity_poly.pdbx_strand_id
1 'polypeptide(L)'
;HPLKDATSVEELKAYPHWPDMDDPYRVSHVRAAARGIREAGTYAVMATPWLLFPLERAFAMQGMDRFLLNLSLNPDFAAALLAKTTDLSIRLMAHFLDELGPNVDIIKIGDDLGTQENLLMSPDM
;
A
#
# COMPACT_ATOMS: atom_id res chain seq x y z
N HIS A 1 -3.49 13.93 -7.59
CA HIS A 1 -4.41 12.94 -7.00
C HIS A 1 -5.42 12.50 -8.05
N PRO A 2 -5.31 11.29 -8.58
CA PRO A 2 -6.11 10.84 -9.72
C PRO A 2 -7.61 10.75 -9.43
N LEU A 3 -7.99 10.51 -8.18
CA LEU A 3 -9.38 10.39 -7.72
C LEU A 3 -9.84 11.60 -6.90
N LYS A 4 -9.19 12.76 -7.05
CA LYS A 4 -9.49 13.95 -6.26
C LYS A 4 -10.97 14.34 -6.31
N ASP A 5 -11.57 14.24 -7.47
CA ASP A 5 -12.96 14.65 -7.70
C ASP A 5 -13.95 13.49 -7.73
N ALA A 6 -13.47 12.24 -7.55
CA ALA A 6 -14.33 11.07 -7.47
C ALA A 6 -15.15 11.08 -6.16
N THR A 7 -16.42 10.73 -6.28
CA THR A 7 -17.40 10.77 -5.17
C THR A 7 -18.20 9.48 -5.05
N SER A 8 -18.08 8.56 -6.01
CA SER A 8 -18.83 7.30 -6.01
C SER A 8 -17.93 6.07 -6.15
N VAL A 9 -18.41 4.95 -5.64
CA VAL A 9 -17.73 3.66 -5.77
C VAL A 9 -17.63 3.21 -7.23
N GLU A 10 -18.59 3.62 -8.05
CA GLU A 10 -18.60 3.36 -9.51
C GLU A 10 -17.45 4.08 -10.21
N GLU A 11 -17.18 5.34 -9.88
CA GLU A 11 -16.05 6.10 -10.41
C GLU A 11 -14.72 5.50 -9.97
N LEU A 12 -14.63 5.03 -8.72
CA LEU A 12 -13.46 4.33 -8.22
C LEU A 12 -13.19 3.03 -9.00
N LYS A 13 -14.24 2.24 -9.25
CA LYS A 13 -14.14 0.98 -10.03
C LYS A 13 -13.80 1.24 -11.49
N ALA A 14 -14.32 2.33 -12.06
CA ALA A 14 -14.09 2.70 -13.45
C ALA A 14 -12.70 3.32 -13.70
N TYR A 15 -11.93 3.63 -12.66
CA TYR A 15 -10.58 4.19 -12.83
C TYR A 15 -9.67 3.23 -13.59
N PRO A 16 -9.16 3.64 -14.78
CA PRO A 16 -8.52 2.69 -15.71
C PRO A 16 -7.05 2.41 -15.40
N HIS A 17 -6.44 3.12 -14.46
CA HIS A 17 -4.99 3.06 -14.22
C HIS A 17 -4.63 2.39 -12.89
N TRP A 18 -5.48 1.48 -12.39
CA TRP A 18 -5.07 0.63 -11.30
C TRP A 18 -3.89 -0.24 -11.72
N PRO A 19 -2.82 -0.32 -10.90
CA PRO A 19 -1.66 -1.11 -11.25
C PRO A 19 -2.00 -2.61 -11.27
N ASP A 20 -1.46 -3.32 -12.26
CA ASP A 20 -1.47 -4.78 -12.26
C ASP A 20 -0.42 -5.26 -11.25
N MET A 21 -0.87 -5.88 -10.16
CA MET A 21 0.02 -6.41 -9.11
C MET A 21 0.56 -7.79 -9.45
N ASP A 22 0.01 -8.46 -10.47
CA ASP A 22 0.48 -9.77 -10.92
C ASP A 22 1.58 -9.65 -12.00
N ASP A 23 1.94 -8.43 -12.41
CA ASP A 23 3.05 -8.19 -13.33
C ASP A 23 4.38 -8.60 -12.67
N PRO A 24 5.05 -9.67 -13.16
CA PRO A 24 6.28 -10.19 -12.57
C PRO A 24 7.44 -9.19 -12.61
N TYR A 25 7.41 -8.21 -13.50
CA TYR A 25 8.44 -7.17 -13.57
C TYR A 25 8.56 -6.38 -12.27
N ARG A 26 7.46 -6.25 -11.49
CA ARG A 26 7.44 -5.52 -10.22
C ARG A 26 8.39 -6.09 -9.17
N VAL A 27 8.61 -7.40 -9.20
CA VAL A 27 9.34 -8.12 -8.16
C VAL A 27 10.54 -8.92 -8.67
N SER A 28 10.66 -9.11 -9.99
CA SER A 28 11.68 -9.98 -10.59
C SER A 28 13.13 -9.61 -10.24
N HIS A 29 13.41 -8.33 -10.01
CA HIS A 29 14.74 -7.85 -9.66
C HIS A 29 15.09 -8.03 -8.18
N VAL A 30 14.09 -8.18 -7.27
CA VAL A 30 14.35 -8.20 -5.82
C VAL A 30 14.95 -9.53 -5.36
N ARG A 31 14.62 -10.64 -6.02
CA ARG A 31 15.19 -11.96 -5.70
C ARG A 31 16.72 -11.98 -5.80
N ALA A 32 17.26 -11.49 -6.93
CA ALA A 32 18.70 -11.46 -7.15
C ALA A 32 19.40 -10.53 -6.15
N ALA A 33 18.81 -9.35 -5.86
CA ALA A 33 19.36 -8.41 -4.90
C ALA A 33 19.38 -8.99 -3.47
N ALA A 34 18.25 -9.56 -3.01
CA ALA A 34 18.16 -10.17 -1.69
C ALA A 34 19.13 -11.35 -1.53
N ARG A 35 19.23 -12.20 -2.54
CA ARG A 35 20.17 -13.32 -2.57
C ARG A 35 21.62 -12.85 -2.46
N GLY A 36 22.04 -11.84 -3.23
CA GLY A 36 23.39 -11.30 -3.16
C GLY A 36 23.75 -10.74 -1.78
N ILE A 37 22.81 -10.05 -1.11
CA ILE A 37 23.02 -9.55 0.26
C ILE A 37 23.10 -10.73 1.25
N ARG A 38 22.24 -11.74 1.10
CA ARG A 38 22.25 -12.95 1.94
C ARG A 38 23.56 -13.74 1.82
N GLU A 39 24.05 -13.92 0.59
CA GLU A 39 25.31 -14.63 0.32
C GLU A 39 26.53 -13.90 0.88
N ALA A 40 26.51 -12.58 0.95
CA ALA A 40 27.54 -11.79 1.61
C ALA A 40 27.61 -12.06 3.14
N GLY A 41 26.51 -12.50 3.77
CA GLY A 41 26.47 -13.03 5.13
C GLY A 41 26.72 -12.03 6.25
N THR A 42 26.78 -10.72 5.95
CA THR A 42 27.20 -9.68 6.91
C THR A 42 26.03 -9.01 7.61
N TYR A 43 24.85 -8.97 6.94
CA TYR A 43 23.70 -8.17 7.40
C TYR A 43 22.40 -8.97 7.36
N ALA A 44 21.46 -8.58 8.23
CA ALA A 44 20.07 -8.98 8.08
C ALA A 44 19.44 -8.30 6.86
N VAL A 45 18.64 -9.04 6.12
CA VAL A 45 17.96 -8.54 4.92
C VAL A 45 16.55 -8.10 5.29
N MET A 46 16.27 -6.80 5.18
CA MET A 46 14.95 -6.24 5.39
C MET A 46 14.33 -5.80 4.05
N ALA A 47 13.13 -6.27 3.78
CA ALA A 47 12.33 -5.80 2.64
C ALA A 47 11.26 -4.81 3.11
N THR A 48 11.14 -3.71 2.36
CA THR A 48 10.13 -2.67 2.61
C THR A 48 9.46 -2.35 1.27
N PRO A 49 8.44 -3.10 0.87
CA PRO A 49 7.71 -2.79 -0.34
C PRO A 49 6.94 -1.48 -0.19
N TRP A 50 7.22 -0.52 -1.08
CA TRP A 50 6.67 0.84 -1.01
C TRP A 50 5.14 0.94 -1.02
N LEU A 51 4.44 -0.08 -1.55
CA LEU A 51 2.98 -0.09 -1.65
C LEU A 51 2.27 -0.70 -0.42
N LEU A 52 3.00 -1.05 0.63
CA LEU A 52 2.43 -1.63 1.85
C LEU A 52 2.00 -0.58 2.89
N PHE A 53 1.45 0.54 2.40
CA PHE A 53 0.95 1.65 3.21
C PHE A 53 -0.44 2.02 2.68
N PRO A 54 -1.48 1.22 2.97
CA PRO A 54 -2.81 1.37 2.34
C PRO A 54 -3.44 2.75 2.52
N LEU A 55 -3.32 3.34 3.71
CA LEU A 55 -3.86 4.66 4.01
C LEU A 55 -3.13 5.76 3.25
N GLU A 56 -1.78 5.73 3.25
CA GLU A 56 -1.00 6.68 2.44
C GLU A 56 -1.31 6.55 0.94
N ARG A 57 -1.61 5.34 0.46
CA ARG A 57 -2.04 5.14 -0.93
C ARG A 57 -3.41 5.75 -1.19
N ALA A 58 -4.35 5.62 -0.25
CA ALA A 58 -5.64 6.31 -0.35
C ALA A 58 -5.45 7.85 -0.39
N PHE A 59 -4.55 8.40 0.44
CA PHE A 59 -4.18 9.82 0.39
C PHE A 59 -3.54 10.21 -0.95
N ALA A 60 -2.66 9.38 -1.49
CA ALA A 60 -2.05 9.64 -2.80
C ALA A 60 -3.08 9.64 -3.94
N MET A 61 -4.11 8.81 -3.84
CA MET A 61 -5.17 8.71 -4.85
C MET A 61 -6.15 9.89 -4.79
N GLN A 62 -6.61 10.27 -3.60
CA GLN A 62 -7.68 11.25 -3.46
C GLN A 62 -7.22 12.63 -2.93
N GLY A 63 -6.09 12.70 -2.24
CA GLY A 63 -5.68 13.80 -1.40
C GLY A 63 -6.01 13.52 0.07
N MET A 64 -5.08 13.80 0.97
CA MET A 64 -5.22 13.52 2.40
C MET A 64 -6.43 14.23 3.01
N ASP A 65 -6.55 15.52 2.75
CA ASP A 65 -7.66 16.37 3.20
C ASP A 65 -9.02 15.82 2.76
N ARG A 66 -9.12 15.48 1.47
CA ARG A 66 -10.36 14.97 0.89
C ARG A 66 -10.72 13.59 1.42
N PHE A 67 -9.74 12.71 1.53
CA PHE A 67 -9.97 11.37 2.07
C PHE A 67 -10.42 11.41 3.53
N LEU A 68 -9.76 12.21 4.39
CA LEU A 68 -10.14 12.37 5.79
C LEU A 68 -11.54 12.95 5.96
N LEU A 69 -11.94 13.92 5.11
CA LEU A 69 -13.32 14.41 5.09
C LEU A 69 -14.31 13.32 4.68
N ASN A 70 -13.96 12.48 3.73
CA ASN A 70 -14.84 11.42 3.24
C ASN A 70 -15.04 10.27 4.24
N LEU A 71 -14.17 10.10 5.23
CA LEU A 71 -14.45 9.16 6.33
C LEU A 71 -15.78 9.48 7.05
N SER A 72 -16.17 10.76 7.10
CA SER A 72 -17.42 11.19 7.72
C SER A 72 -18.52 11.55 6.70
N LEU A 73 -18.16 12.17 5.59
CA LEU A 73 -19.11 12.71 4.62
C LEU A 73 -19.52 11.70 3.53
N ASN A 74 -18.66 10.75 3.24
CA ASN A 74 -18.88 9.71 2.22
C ASN A 74 -18.16 8.40 2.64
N PRO A 75 -18.58 7.77 3.76
CA PRO A 75 -17.90 6.63 4.33
C PRO A 75 -17.82 5.42 3.39
N ASP A 76 -18.83 5.20 2.55
CA ASP A 76 -18.87 4.09 1.59
C ASP A 76 -17.75 4.23 0.55
N PHE A 77 -17.52 5.44 0.04
CA PHE A 77 -16.42 5.69 -0.89
C PHE A 77 -15.06 5.54 -0.21
N ALA A 78 -14.90 6.12 0.99
CA ALA A 78 -13.65 6.04 1.74
C ALA A 78 -13.29 4.59 2.07
N ALA A 79 -14.26 3.79 2.54
CA ALA A 79 -14.09 2.37 2.80
C ALA A 79 -13.73 1.58 1.53
N ALA A 80 -14.40 1.85 0.41
CA ALA A 80 -14.12 1.19 -0.86
C ALA A 80 -12.71 1.53 -1.39
N LEU A 81 -12.27 2.80 -1.26
CA LEU A 81 -10.93 3.21 -1.65
C LEU A 81 -9.86 2.53 -0.78
N LEU A 82 -10.06 2.51 0.54
CA LEU A 82 -9.15 1.84 1.47
C LEU A 82 -9.10 0.33 1.22
N ALA A 83 -10.24 -0.30 1.00
CA ALA A 83 -10.30 -1.72 0.64
C ALA A 83 -9.52 -2.01 -0.65
N LYS A 84 -9.65 -1.15 -1.68
CA LYS A 84 -8.91 -1.30 -2.94
C LYS A 84 -7.40 -1.17 -2.75
N THR A 85 -6.94 -0.15 -2.01
CA THR A 85 -5.50 0.03 -1.73
C THR A 85 -4.94 -1.10 -0.88
N THR A 86 -5.74 -1.63 0.06
CA THR A 86 -5.38 -2.80 0.88
C THR A 86 -5.25 -4.07 0.03
N ASP A 87 -6.21 -4.35 -0.86
CA ASP A 87 -6.14 -5.49 -1.79
C ASP A 87 -4.87 -5.46 -2.64
N LEU A 88 -4.56 -4.30 -3.23
CA LEU A 88 -3.33 -4.12 -4.00
C LEU A 88 -2.07 -4.37 -3.16
N SER A 89 -2.07 -3.93 -1.90
CA SER A 89 -0.97 -4.15 -0.96
C SER A 89 -0.80 -5.62 -0.62
N ILE A 90 -1.89 -6.35 -0.35
CA ILE A 90 -1.87 -7.79 -0.06
C ILE A 90 -1.32 -8.59 -1.25
N ARG A 91 -1.79 -8.29 -2.46
CA ARG A 91 -1.32 -8.96 -3.68
C ARG A 91 0.17 -8.72 -3.91
N LEU A 92 0.62 -7.47 -3.81
CA LEU A 92 2.05 -7.16 -3.93
C LEU A 92 2.88 -7.87 -2.86
N MET A 93 2.40 -7.91 -1.61
CA MET A 93 3.09 -8.62 -0.52
C MET A 93 3.24 -10.11 -0.83
N ALA A 94 2.20 -10.75 -1.33
CA ALA A 94 2.26 -12.16 -1.70
C ALA A 94 3.37 -12.42 -2.73
N HIS A 95 3.42 -11.62 -3.81
CA HIS A 95 4.48 -11.71 -4.81
C HIS A 95 5.88 -11.44 -4.23
N PHE A 96 6.01 -10.46 -3.34
CA PHE A 96 7.29 -10.19 -2.68
C PHE A 96 7.76 -11.37 -1.85
N LEU A 97 6.86 -11.99 -1.08
CA LEU A 97 7.20 -13.14 -0.26
C LEU A 97 7.59 -14.36 -1.11
N ASP A 98 6.89 -14.59 -2.21
CA ASP A 98 7.21 -15.67 -3.16
C ASP A 98 8.58 -15.46 -3.82
N GLU A 99 8.90 -14.23 -4.21
CA GLU A 99 10.17 -13.89 -4.86
C GLU A 99 11.35 -13.85 -3.90
N LEU A 100 11.16 -13.30 -2.71
CA LEU A 100 12.22 -13.16 -1.72
C LEU A 100 12.56 -14.51 -1.05
N GLY A 101 11.53 -15.32 -0.78
CA GLY A 101 11.69 -16.64 -0.15
C GLY A 101 12.56 -16.57 1.12
N PRO A 102 13.53 -17.49 1.27
CA PRO A 102 14.39 -17.55 2.45
C PRO A 102 15.47 -16.45 2.49
N ASN A 103 15.51 -15.53 1.53
CA ASN A 103 16.55 -14.51 1.44
C ASN A 103 16.23 -13.24 2.23
N VAL A 104 15.08 -13.20 2.92
CA VAL A 104 14.65 -12.06 3.74
C VAL A 104 14.44 -12.49 5.18
N ASP A 105 14.90 -11.67 6.13
CA ASP A 105 14.73 -11.88 7.57
C ASP A 105 13.57 -11.08 8.15
N ILE A 106 13.31 -9.88 7.59
CA ILE A 106 12.34 -8.93 8.11
C ILE A 106 11.53 -8.34 6.95
N ILE A 107 10.21 -8.30 7.11
CA ILE A 107 9.33 -7.49 6.26
C ILE A 107 8.85 -6.31 7.11
N LYS A 108 9.10 -5.10 6.60
CA LYS A 108 8.58 -3.87 7.22
C LYS A 108 7.33 -3.43 6.48
N ILE A 109 6.24 -3.30 7.22
CA ILE A 109 4.99 -2.65 6.79
C ILE A 109 4.68 -1.50 7.73
N GLY A 110 3.85 -0.57 7.32
CA GLY A 110 3.45 0.55 8.17
C GLY A 110 2.40 1.42 7.50
N ASP A 111 1.89 2.37 8.25
CA ASP A 111 1.05 3.45 7.76
C ASP A 111 1.11 4.61 8.78
N ASP A 112 0.89 5.84 8.33
CA ASP A 112 0.84 6.99 9.22
C ASP A 112 -0.59 7.20 9.73
N LEU A 113 -0.84 6.77 10.96
CA LEU A 113 -2.16 6.84 11.61
C LEU A 113 -2.32 8.05 12.53
N GLY A 114 -1.27 8.83 12.71
CA GLY A 114 -1.26 9.94 13.66
C GLY A 114 -0.26 11.04 13.34
N THR A 115 -0.43 12.15 14.06
CA THR A 115 0.53 13.24 14.16
C THR A 115 1.33 13.08 15.45
N GLN A 116 2.20 14.05 15.75
CA GLN A 116 2.95 14.08 17.01
C GLN A 116 2.05 14.26 18.24
N GLU A 117 0.81 14.73 18.07
CA GLU A 117 -0.09 15.08 19.16
C GLU A 117 -1.37 14.22 19.19
N ASN A 118 -1.89 13.83 18.02
CA ASN A 118 -3.18 13.17 17.91
C ASN A 118 -3.23 12.14 16.76
N LEU A 119 -4.21 11.23 16.84
CA LEU A 119 -4.58 10.39 15.71
C LEU A 119 -5.17 11.23 14.57
N LEU A 120 -4.95 10.79 13.33
CA LEU A 120 -5.54 11.42 12.14
C LEU A 120 -7.05 11.17 12.02
N MET A 121 -7.52 10.09 12.64
CA MET A 121 -8.93 9.69 12.64
C MET A 121 -9.27 8.98 13.94
N SER A 122 -10.56 8.90 14.26
CA SER A 122 -11.02 8.12 15.42
C SER A 122 -10.76 6.62 15.20
N PRO A 123 -10.38 5.87 16.28
CA PRO A 123 -10.31 4.41 16.21
C PRO A 123 -11.62 3.72 15.80
N ASP A 124 -12.75 4.41 15.94
CA ASP A 124 -14.09 3.90 15.60
C ASP A 124 -14.45 4.13 14.11
N MET A 125 -13.59 4.79 13.33
CA MET A 125 -13.74 5.01 11.88
C MET A 125 -13.04 3.90 11.09
#